data_4d96e4e64e59f4967297e41a4336de11
#
_entry.id   4d96e4e64e59f4967297e41a4336de11
#
_cell.length_a   1.000
_cell.length_b   1.000
_cell.length_c   1.000
_cell.angle_alpha   90.00
_cell.angle_beta   90.00
_cell.angle_gamma   90.00
#
_symmetry.space_group_name_H-M   'P 1'
#
loop_
_entity.id
_entity.type
_entity.pdbx_description
1 polymer ?
#
loop_
_entity_poly.entity_id
_entity_poly.type
_entity_poly.pdbx_seq_one_letter_code
_entity_poly.pdbx_strand_id
1 'polypeptide(L)'
;DILKNPTSSDLYKAAVYLLQENRDLRMAKEWMNQSIAMMDNPRFYHLRQQSLIYAALKDYKMAIKVAKTSLEKSIAAGNSDYEKMNQDSISIWSNM
;
A
#
# COMPACT_ATOMS: atom_id res chain seq x y z
N ASP A 1 -17.82 5.46 -13.59
CA ASP A 1 -16.79 6.47 -13.68
C ASP A 1 -16.15 6.70 -12.31
N ILE A 2 -14.85 6.46 -12.25
CA ILE A 2 -14.08 6.58 -11.02
C ILE A 2 -14.13 8.00 -10.43
N LEU A 3 -14.34 9.01 -11.27
CA LEU A 3 -14.36 10.41 -10.83
C LEU A 3 -15.69 10.82 -10.20
N LYS A 4 -16.76 10.05 -10.44
CA LYS A 4 -18.08 10.40 -9.92
C LYS A 4 -18.43 9.63 -8.65
N ASN A 5 -18.50 8.32 -8.73
CA ASN A 5 -18.87 7.48 -7.59
C ASN A 5 -17.90 6.29 -7.51
N PRO A 6 -16.63 6.56 -7.18
CA PRO A 6 -15.65 5.50 -7.18
C PRO A 6 -15.90 4.54 -6.01
N THR A 7 -15.76 3.25 -6.28
CA THR A 7 -15.74 2.25 -5.22
C THR A 7 -14.32 2.15 -4.67
N SER A 8 -14.20 1.51 -3.50
CA SER A 8 -12.89 1.21 -2.94
C SER A 8 -12.03 0.43 -3.94
N SER A 9 -12.63 -0.55 -4.63
CA SER A 9 -11.93 -1.35 -5.63
C SER A 9 -11.45 -0.52 -6.81
N ASP A 10 -12.28 0.42 -7.29
CA ASP A 10 -11.89 1.29 -8.38
C ASP A 10 -10.69 2.16 -8.02
N LEU A 11 -10.74 2.75 -6.84
CA LEU A 11 -9.65 3.60 -6.36
C LEU A 11 -8.37 2.79 -6.17
N TYR A 12 -8.49 1.59 -5.61
CA TYR A 12 -7.34 0.71 -5.39
C TYR A 12 -6.66 0.35 -6.71
N LYS A 13 -7.45 -0.12 -7.67
CA LYS A 13 -6.91 -0.51 -8.98
C LYS A 13 -6.24 0.65 -9.70
N ALA A 14 -6.86 1.83 -9.65
CA ALA A 14 -6.29 3.02 -10.27
C ALA A 14 -4.97 3.43 -9.60
N ALA A 15 -4.91 3.36 -8.27
CA ALA A 15 -3.70 3.70 -7.53
C ALA A 15 -2.57 2.72 -7.85
N VAL A 16 -2.87 1.42 -7.89
CA VAL A 16 -1.87 0.39 -8.23
C VAL A 16 -1.37 0.59 -9.66
N TYR A 17 -2.26 0.93 -10.58
CA TYR A 17 -1.86 1.21 -11.96
C TYR A 17 -0.85 2.36 -12.02
N LEU A 18 -1.14 3.46 -11.33
CA LEU A 18 -0.23 4.61 -11.32
C LEU A 18 1.12 4.24 -10.71
N LEU A 19 1.11 3.43 -9.66
CA LEU A 19 2.35 2.96 -9.04
C LEU A 19 3.18 2.14 -10.02
N GLN A 20 2.55 1.18 -10.71
CA GLN A 20 3.23 0.30 -11.65
C GLN A 20 3.80 1.07 -12.83
N GLU A 21 3.09 2.11 -13.27
CA GLU A 21 3.54 2.95 -14.38
C GLU A 21 4.49 4.06 -13.93
N ASN A 22 4.73 4.17 -12.64
CA ASN A 22 5.54 5.23 -12.05
C ASN A 22 5.07 6.62 -12.49
N ARG A 23 3.74 6.83 -12.44
CA ARG A 23 3.10 8.06 -12.90
C ARG A 23 2.22 8.62 -11.80
N ASP A 24 2.28 9.95 -11.64
CA ASP A 24 1.42 10.71 -10.72
C ASP A 24 1.30 10.02 -9.35
N LEU A 25 2.44 9.83 -8.69
CA LEU A 25 2.49 9.09 -7.42
C LEU A 25 1.74 9.79 -6.29
N ARG A 26 1.59 11.12 -6.35
CA ARG A 26 0.79 11.83 -5.35
C ARG A 26 -0.68 11.48 -5.48
N MET A 27 -1.19 11.39 -6.71
CA MET A 27 -2.56 10.95 -6.94
C MET A 27 -2.74 9.49 -6.56
N ALA A 28 -1.73 8.64 -6.84
CA ALA A 28 -1.75 7.26 -6.39
C ALA A 28 -1.91 7.19 -4.87
N LYS A 29 -1.18 8.01 -4.13
CA LYS A 29 -1.29 8.07 -2.68
C LYS A 29 -2.69 8.49 -2.25
N GLU A 30 -3.24 9.55 -2.83
CA GLU A 30 -4.58 10.02 -2.49
C GLU A 30 -5.64 8.95 -2.73
N TRP A 31 -5.61 8.34 -3.91
CA TRP A 31 -6.60 7.31 -4.25
C TRP A 31 -6.45 6.07 -3.38
N MET A 32 -5.22 5.66 -3.10
CA MET A 32 -4.98 4.52 -2.21
C MET A 32 -5.49 4.81 -0.80
N ASN A 33 -5.21 6.00 -0.28
CA ASN A 33 -5.65 6.36 1.06
C ASN A 33 -7.17 6.42 1.14
N GLN A 34 -7.84 6.96 0.11
CA GLN A 34 -9.30 6.96 0.06
C GLN A 34 -9.85 5.53 0.00
N SER A 35 -9.25 4.68 -0.83
CA SER A 35 -9.66 3.29 -0.97
C SER A 35 -9.61 2.58 0.38
N ILE A 36 -8.49 2.71 1.07
CA ILE A 36 -8.29 2.03 2.36
C ILE A 36 -9.22 2.58 3.42
N ALA A 37 -9.47 3.89 3.41
CA ALA A 37 -10.41 4.51 4.36
C ALA A 37 -11.84 4.01 4.19
N MET A 38 -12.19 3.53 2.99
CA MET A 38 -13.51 2.97 2.71
C MET A 38 -13.65 1.51 3.12
N MET A 39 -12.54 0.87 3.49
CA MET A 39 -12.54 -0.54 3.87
C MET A 39 -12.74 -0.69 5.39
N ASP A 40 -13.57 -1.66 5.79
CA ASP A 40 -13.75 -1.96 7.21
C ASP A 40 -12.49 -2.63 7.78
N ASN A 41 -11.87 -3.50 7.00
CA ASN A 41 -10.69 -4.24 7.44
C ASN A 41 -9.73 -4.43 6.27
N PRO A 42 -8.88 -3.43 6.00
CA PRO A 42 -7.89 -3.56 4.92
C PRO A 42 -7.03 -4.80 5.13
N ARG A 43 -6.80 -5.53 4.06
CA ARG A 43 -6.00 -6.75 4.13
C ARG A 43 -4.53 -6.44 3.93
N PHE A 44 -3.67 -7.43 4.23
CA PHE A 44 -2.22 -7.24 4.13
C PHE A 44 -1.79 -6.80 2.74
N TYR A 45 -2.43 -7.32 1.67
CA TYR A 45 -2.01 -6.96 0.31
C TYR A 45 -2.42 -5.53 -0.07
N HIS A 46 -3.51 -5.01 0.49
CA HIS A 46 -3.87 -3.60 0.31
C HIS A 46 -2.82 -2.70 0.94
N LEU A 47 -2.45 -3.00 2.18
CA LEU A 47 -1.47 -2.22 2.93
C LEU A 47 -0.08 -2.34 2.31
N ARG A 48 0.25 -3.50 1.74
CA ARG A 48 1.50 -3.68 1.01
C ARG A 48 1.61 -2.65 -0.11
N GLN A 49 0.57 -2.53 -0.94
CA GLN A 49 0.58 -1.56 -2.03
C GLN A 49 0.67 -0.13 -1.51
N GLN A 50 -0.03 0.19 -0.44
CA GLN A 50 0.05 1.50 0.17
C GLN A 50 1.49 1.82 0.61
N SER A 51 2.16 0.86 1.23
CA SER A 51 3.54 1.05 1.67
C SER A 51 4.48 1.30 0.49
N LEU A 52 4.26 0.60 -0.62
CA LEU A 52 5.08 0.77 -1.82
C LEU A 52 4.90 2.17 -2.43
N ILE A 53 3.70 2.71 -2.38
CA ILE A 53 3.44 4.07 -2.87
C ILE A 53 4.20 5.09 -2.02
N TYR A 54 4.13 4.97 -0.69
CA TYR A 54 4.90 5.86 0.19
C TYR A 54 6.40 5.77 -0.09
N ALA A 55 6.92 4.56 -0.28
CA ALA A 55 8.33 4.37 -0.58
C ALA A 55 8.71 5.00 -1.93
N ALA A 56 7.83 4.88 -2.94
CA ALA A 56 8.06 5.49 -4.23
C ALA A 56 8.11 7.02 -4.14
N LEU A 57 7.39 7.59 -3.18
CA LEU A 57 7.44 9.03 -2.88
C LEU A 57 8.58 9.39 -1.94
N LYS A 58 9.40 8.41 -1.57
CA LYS A 58 10.54 8.56 -0.64
C LYS A 58 10.11 8.93 0.77
N ASP A 59 8.87 8.66 1.13
CA ASP A 59 8.37 8.80 2.50
C ASP A 59 8.56 7.47 3.21
N TYR A 60 9.81 7.18 3.56
CA TYR A 60 10.16 5.88 4.13
C TYR A 60 9.61 5.68 5.52
N LYS A 61 9.44 6.75 6.28
CA LYS A 61 8.85 6.67 7.61
C LYS A 61 7.43 6.10 7.54
N MET A 62 6.61 6.65 6.65
CA MET A 62 5.25 6.14 6.47
C MET A 62 5.24 4.77 5.79
N ALA A 63 6.15 4.55 4.84
CA ALA A 63 6.25 3.25 4.19
C ALA A 63 6.52 2.14 5.21
N ILE A 64 7.45 2.38 6.14
CA ILE A 64 7.78 1.41 7.19
C ILE A 64 6.59 1.19 8.12
N LYS A 65 5.94 2.28 8.54
CA LYS A 65 4.79 2.19 9.44
C LYS A 65 3.69 1.31 8.85
N VAL A 66 3.34 1.54 7.59
CA VAL A 66 2.30 0.77 6.90
C VAL A 66 2.74 -0.66 6.66
N ALA A 67 4.01 -0.86 6.27
CA ALA A 67 4.54 -2.20 6.04
C ALA A 67 4.53 -3.05 7.31
N LYS A 68 4.75 -2.45 8.48
CA LYS A 68 4.67 -3.18 9.75
C LYS A 68 3.26 -3.69 10.00
N THR A 69 2.24 -2.90 9.70
CA THR A 69 0.85 -3.35 9.83
C THR A 69 0.55 -4.47 8.83
N SER A 70 1.01 -4.33 7.58
CA SER A 70 0.88 -5.38 6.57
C SER A 70 1.56 -6.66 7.04
N LEU A 71 2.75 -6.54 7.64
CA LEU A 71 3.49 -7.68 8.17
C LEU A 71 2.68 -8.43 9.24
N GLU A 72 2.15 -7.70 10.21
CA GLU A 72 1.33 -8.29 11.27
C GLU A 72 0.14 -9.06 10.69
N LYS A 73 -0.54 -8.46 9.72
CA LYS A 73 -1.69 -9.11 9.07
C LYS A 73 -1.29 -10.30 8.22
N SER A 74 -0.11 -10.24 7.59
CA SER A 74 0.43 -11.36 6.82
C SER A 74 0.70 -12.57 7.71
N ILE A 75 1.29 -12.32 8.88
CA ILE A 75 1.56 -13.37 9.85
C ILE A 75 0.25 -13.99 10.34
N ALA A 76 -0.73 -13.16 10.69
CA ALA A 76 -2.03 -13.62 11.15
C ALA A 76 -2.74 -14.46 10.08
N ALA A 77 -2.55 -14.14 8.81
CA ALA A 77 -3.16 -14.87 7.69
C ALA A 77 -2.35 -16.12 7.29
N GLY A 78 -1.17 -16.31 7.88
CA GLY A 78 -0.31 -17.43 7.52
C GLY A 78 0.33 -17.30 6.14
N ASN A 79 0.47 -16.06 5.65
CA ASN A 79 1.03 -15.82 4.31
C ASN A 79 2.52 -15.52 4.42
N SER A 80 3.34 -16.56 4.26
CA SER A 80 4.80 -16.46 4.42
C SER A 80 5.46 -15.60 3.34
N ASP A 81 4.89 -15.55 2.14
CA ASP A 81 5.45 -14.75 1.05
C ASP A 81 5.35 -13.26 1.37
N TYR A 82 4.18 -12.80 1.79
CA TYR A 82 4.00 -11.40 2.16
C TYR A 82 4.74 -11.05 3.44
N GLU A 83 4.82 -12.00 4.38
CA GLU A 83 5.62 -11.81 5.59
C GLU A 83 7.06 -11.48 5.21
N LYS A 84 7.66 -12.29 4.33
CA LYS A 84 9.04 -12.08 3.90
C LYS A 84 9.20 -10.77 3.11
N MET A 85 8.29 -10.50 2.19
CA MET A 85 8.37 -9.28 1.39
C MET A 85 8.34 -8.03 2.28
N ASN A 86 7.48 -8.00 3.28
CA ASN A 86 7.38 -6.87 4.19
C ASN A 86 8.62 -6.76 5.07
N GLN A 87 9.14 -7.87 5.58
CA GLN A 87 10.37 -7.86 6.38
C GLN A 87 11.54 -7.29 5.58
N ASP A 88 11.69 -7.74 4.33
CA ASP A 88 12.76 -7.29 3.45
C ASP A 88 12.63 -5.79 3.17
N SER A 89 11.41 -5.34 2.87
CA SER A 89 11.17 -3.92 2.59
C SER A 89 11.45 -3.03 3.79
N ILE A 90 11.00 -3.44 4.97
CA ILE A 90 11.25 -2.69 6.21
C ILE A 90 12.76 -2.55 6.44
N SER A 91 13.50 -3.64 6.25
CA SER A 91 14.95 -3.63 6.40
C SER A 91 15.60 -2.64 5.43
N ILE A 92 15.20 -2.70 4.15
CA ILE A 92 15.76 -1.82 3.12
C ILE A 92 15.44 -0.36 3.43
N TRP A 93 14.16 -0.07 3.70
CA TRP A 93 13.72 1.31 3.93
C TRP A 93 14.29 1.90 5.23
N SER A 94 14.56 1.07 6.22
CA SER A 94 15.17 1.52 7.48
C SER A 94 16.60 2.02 7.30
N ASN A 95 17.24 1.65 6.20
CA ASN A 95 18.61 2.05 5.88
C ASN A 95 18.67 3.17 4.81
N MET A 96 17.53 3.71 4.43
CA MET A 96 17.48 4.76 3.41
C MET A 96 17.75 6.15 4.00
#